data_b45c84ad8a3c9a51c292ce9dad02fd20
#
_entry.id   b45c84ad8a3c9a51c292ce9dad02fd20
#
_cell.length_a   1.000
_cell.length_b   1.000
_cell.length_c   1.000
_cell.angle_alpha   90.00
_cell.angle_beta   90.00
_cell.angle_gamma   90.00
#
_symmetry.space_group_name_H-M   'P 1'
#
loop_
_entity.id
_entity.type
_entity.pdbx_description
1 polymer ?
#
loop_
_entity_poly.entity_id
_entity_poly.type
_entity_poly.pdbx_seq_one_letter_code
_entity_poly.pdbx_strand_id
1 'polypeptide(L)'
;EYVINDLLKNGIISIILGRTAEKVNIKYNGKNILNKSIEKLRYQWEKTSYDLEKHQANPICIKEEIKNCYYRTIPKFYIPRELYKIINYPFSINKYKPKIAIINEEGSNGENEMAFCFLEVGFEVYNVNINDLATNRYNLNEFVGIAFVGGFSFSDVLGAAYGWYFSIVNNEKIRNQFVDFYNRKDTFSFGVCNGCQLMSLLGWIPKGITLEHNKSNRFESRYSLVRIEKSNAIMLNNMNGIEFGIWTAHAQGRIVVSETIQKGISKDKKKSMFPIKYLDDKNEITEKYPFNPNGSENGRCAVVSDNGRHFAIMPHPERCILKTQMPWIPENLDDKLNKYTHWILMFRNAYK
;
A
#
# COMPACT_ATOMS: atom_id res chain seq x y z
N GLU A 1 -27.54 26.70 -5.01
CA GLU A 1 -28.93 26.94 -5.53
C GLU A 1 -29.51 25.72 -6.25
N TYR A 2 -28.77 25.09 -7.20
CA TYR A 2 -29.26 23.91 -7.92
C TYR A 2 -29.70 22.77 -7.00
N VAL A 3 -28.85 22.38 -6.03
CA VAL A 3 -29.14 21.30 -5.06
C VAL A 3 -30.37 21.64 -4.19
N ILE A 4 -30.50 22.88 -3.74
CA ILE A 4 -31.65 23.32 -2.93
C ILE A 4 -32.94 23.23 -3.73
N ASN A 5 -32.91 23.67 -4.99
CA ASN A 5 -34.09 23.59 -5.87
C ASN A 5 -34.50 22.15 -6.20
N ASP A 6 -33.51 21.27 -6.36
CA ASP A 6 -33.76 19.86 -6.59
C ASP A 6 -34.35 19.15 -5.36
N LEU A 7 -33.81 19.43 -4.17
CA LEU A 7 -34.37 18.94 -2.91
C LEU A 7 -35.82 19.44 -2.68
N LEU A 8 -36.06 20.72 -2.98
CA LEU A 8 -37.40 21.32 -2.83
C LEU A 8 -38.42 20.66 -3.77
N LYS A 9 -38.03 20.36 -5.03
CA LYS A 9 -38.87 19.63 -5.99
C LYS A 9 -39.27 18.23 -5.49
N ASN A 10 -38.41 17.62 -4.67
CA ASN A 10 -38.66 16.32 -4.05
C ASN A 10 -39.33 16.43 -2.66
N GLY A 11 -39.85 17.58 -2.30
CA GLY A 11 -40.56 17.80 -1.04
C GLY A 11 -39.65 17.93 0.19
N ILE A 12 -38.32 18.09 -0.01
CA ILE A 12 -37.35 18.23 1.07
C ILE A 12 -37.08 19.72 1.31
N ILE A 13 -37.52 20.22 2.45
CA ILE A 13 -37.24 21.59 2.88
C ILE A 13 -35.77 21.70 3.27
N SER A 14 -35.05 22.60 2.63
CA SER A 14 -33.61 22.82 2.90
C SER A 14 -33.34 24.32 3.01
N ILE A 15 -32.42 24.67 3.92
CA ILE A 15 -31.99 26.04 4.16
C ILE A 15 -30.46 26.12 4.16
N ILE A 16 -29.94 27.24 3.67
CA ILE A 16 -28.49 27.51 3.74
C ILE A 16 -28.14 27.94 5.16
N LEU A 17 -27.38 27.11 5.88
CA LEU A 17 -26.94 27.42 7.24
C LEU A 17 -25.72 28.33 7.28
N GLY A 18 -24.88 28.30 6.23
CA GLY A 18 -23.64 29.09 6.19
C GLY A 18 -22.75 28.73 5.00
N ARG A 19 -21.51 29.11 5.10
CA ARG A 19 -20.44 28.80 4.14
C ARG A 19 -19.27 28.17 4.86
N THR A 20 -18.50 27.36 4.15
CA THR A 20 -17.24 26.79 4.66
C THR A 20 -16.25 27.90 5.00
N ALA A 21 -15.57 27.76 6.14
CA ALA A 21 -14.61 28.73 6.64
C ALA A 21 -13.57 28.01 7.53
N GLU A 22 -12.48 28.69 7.85
CA GLU A 22 -11.40 28.18 8.76
C GLU A 22 -11.88 28.06 10.22
N LYS A 23 -12.94 28.78 10.58
CA LYS A 23 -13.55 28.74 11.91
C LYS A 23 -15.05 28.49 11.81
N VAL A 24 -15.56 27.67 12.70
CA VAL A 24 -17.00 27.54 12.88
C VAL A 24 -17.48 28.63 13.80
N ASN A 25 -18.32 29.53 13.27
CA ASN A 25 -18.94 30.63 14.02
C ASN A 25 -20.46 30.46 13.92
N ILE A 26 -21.08 30.11 15.04
CA ILE A 26 -22.56 29.98 15.16
C ILE A 26 -23.06 31.12 16.03
N LYS A 27 -24.02 31.89 15.50
CA LYS A 27 -24.69 32.96 16.21
C LYS A 27 -26.20 32.63 16.37
N TYR A 28 -26.73 32.94 17.53
CA TYR A 28 -28.15 32.89 17.80
C TYR A 28 -28.59 34.19 18.46
N ASN A 29 -29.61 34.85 17.92
CA ASN A 29 -30.07 36.18 18.37
C ASN A 29 -28.91 37.18 18.57
N GLY A 30 -27.98 37.24 17.62
CA GLY A 30 -26.83 38.15 17.67
C GLY A 30 -25.69 37.73 18.62
N LYS A 31 -25.88 36.72 19.46
CA LYS A 31 -24.86 36.22 20.40
C LYS A 31 -24.09 35.05 19.78
N ASN A 32 -22.77 35.07 19.99
CA ASN A 32 -21.94 33.91 19.60
C ASN A 32 -22.22 32.72 20.52
N ILE A 33 -22.73 31.63 19.94
CA ILE A 33 -22.93 30.35 20.64
C ILE A 33 -21.68 29.47 20.50
N LEU A 34 -21.03 29.51 19.34
CA LEU A 34 -19.80 28.81 19.07
C LEU A 34 -18.89 29.70 18.23
N ASN A 35 -17.60 29.79 18.59
CA ASN A 35 -16.56 30.41 17.78
C ASN A 35 -15.24 29.68 18.05
N LYS A 36 -14.99 28.63 17.27
CA LYS A 36 -13.79 27.78 17.43
C LYS A 36 -13.18 27.44 16.07
N SER A 37 -11.87 27.27 16.06
CA SER A 37 -11.18 26.75 14.89
C SER A 37 -11.51 25.27 14.64
N ILE A 38 -11.39 24.83 13.38
CA ILE A 38 -11.68 23.45 12.97
C ILE A 38 -10.81 22.46 13.77
N GLU A 39 -9.53 22.76 13.98
CA GLU A 39 -8.58 21.90 14.70
C GLU A 39 -9.03 21.67 16.16
N LYS A 40 -9.50 22.74 16.83
CA LYS A 40 -10.03 22.64 18.21
C LYS A 40 -11.29 21.80 18.27
N LEU A 41 -12.19 21.95 17.29
CA LEU A 41 -13.42 21.16 17.22
C LEU A 41 -13.11 19.70 16.91
N ARG A 42 -12.18 19.45 15.98
CA ARG A 42 -11.71 18.12 15.66
C ARG A 42 -11.09 17.44 16.89
N TYR A 43 -10.19 18.11 17.60
CA TYR A 43 -9.62 17.57 18.84
C TYR A 43 -10.70 17.22 19.88
N GLN A 44 -11.71 18.10 20.08
CA GLN A 44 -12.82 17.84 21.00
C GLN A 44 -13.66 16.63 20.57
N TRP A 45 -13.89 16.48 19.28
CA TRP A 45 -14.60 15.34 18.72
C TRP A 45 -13.85 14.02 18.92
N GLU A 46 -12.55 14.02 18.64
CA GLU A 46 -11.70 12.83 18.70
C GLU A 46 -11.18 12.52 20.12
N LYS A 47 -11.33 13.46 21.07
CA LYS A 47 -10.74 13.33 22.41
C LYS A 47 -11.13 12.03 23.13
N THR A 48 -12.39 11.63 23.07
CA THR A 48 -12.86 10.37 23.69
C THR A 48 -12.16 9.16 23.05
N SER A 49 -12.03 9.15 21.72
CA SER A 49 -11.29 8.11 21.01
C SER A 49 -9.82 8.08 21.45
N TYR A 50 -9.15 9.22 21.55
CA TYR A 50 -7.77 9.28 22.03
C TYR A 50 -7.61 8.79 23.47
N ASP A 51 -8.57 9.08 24.35
CA ASP A 51 -8.52 8.65 25.75
C ASP A 51 -8.70 7.12 25.86
N LEU A 52 -9.55 6.51 25.02
CA LEU A 52 -9.70 5.05 24.92
C LEU A 52 -8.47 4.39 24.29
N GLU A 53 -7.97 4.95 23.19
CA GLU A 53 -6.82 4.44 22.45
C GLU A 53 -5.55 4.34 23.32
N LYS A 54 -5.36 5.22 24.29
CA LYS A 54 -4.23 5.15 25.24
C LYS A 54 -4.16 3.84 26.03
N HIS A 55 -5.30 3.13 26.16
CA HIS A 55 -5.38 1.84 26.83
C HIS A 55 -5.25 0.64 25.88
N GLN A 56 -5.38 0.85 24.58
CA GLN A 56 -5.43 -0.21 23.55
C GLN A 56 -4.23 -0.19 22.61
N ALA A 57 -3.59 0.95 22.43
CA ALA A 57 -2.48 1.15 21.51
C ALA A 57 -1.25 1.74 22.20
N ASN A 58 -0.14 1.85 21.46
CA ASN A 58 1.07 2.47 21.99
C ASN A 58 0.83 3.97 22.33
N PRO A 59 0.96 4.37 23.61
CA PRO A 59 0.70 5.75 24.03
C PRO A 59 1.56 6.82 23.33
N ILE A 60 2.75 6.45 22.82
CA ILE A 60 3.61 7.36 22.06
C ILE A 60 2.95 7.70 20.72
N CYS A 61 2.39 6.71 20.02
CA CYS A 61 1.67 6.91 18.76
C CYS A 61 0.46 7.81 18.97
N ILE A 62 -0.31 7.60 20.04
CA ILE A 62 -1.48 8.43 20.33
C ILE A 62 -1.09 9.88 20.65
N LYS A 63 0.01 10.10 21.37
CA LYS A 63 0.54 11.46 21.60
C LYS A 63 0.97 12.15 20.30
N GLU A 64 1.61 11.42 19.38
CA GLU A 64 1.99 11.91 18.06
C GLU A 64 0.75 12.28 17.22
N GLU A 65 -0.29 11.44 17.22
CA GLU A 65 -1.53 11.69 16.51
C GLU A 65 -2.27 12.92 17.02
N ILE A 66 -2.43 13.04 18.34
CA ILE A 66 -3.01 14.24 18.99
C ILE A 66 -2.26 15.50 18.58
N LYS A 67 -0.91 15.47 18.64
CA LYS A 67 -0.09 16.60 18.24
C LYS A 67 -0.31 16.97 16.78
N ASN A 68 -0.33 15.97 15.89
CA ASN A 68 -0.51 16.18 14.47
C ASN A 68 -1.91 16.67 14.10
N CYS A 69 -2.95 16.42 14.92
CA CYS A 69 -4.30 16.94 14.70
C CYS A 69 -4.33 18.47 14.53
N TYR A 70 -3.43 19.20 15.19
CA TYR A 70 -3.34 20.67 15.11
C TYR A 70 -2.49 21.22 13.95
N TYR A 71 -1.71 20.37 13.29
CA TYR A 71 -0.71 20.78 12.29
C TYR A 71 -0.92 20.12 10.94
N ARG A 72 -2.14 19.62 10.65
CA ARG A 72 -2.46 18.98 9.36
C ARG A 72 -2.46 20.00 8.24
N THR A 73 -1.89 19.60 7.12
CA THR A 73 -1.98 20.31 5.84
C THR A 73 -2.56 19.38 4.77
N ILE A 74 -2.98 19.95 3.65
CA ILE A 74 -3.46 19.15 2.53
C ILE A 74 -2.24 18.44 1.90
N PRO A 75 -2.24 17.11 1.81
CA PRO A 75 -1.15 16.37 1.17
C PRO A 75 -1.04 16.75 -0.30
N LYS A 76 0.19 16.90 -0.78
CA LYS A 76 0.46 17.23 -2.18
C LYS A 76 0.83 15.97 -2.93
N PHE A 77 0.03 15.61 -3.92
CA PHE A 77 0.36 14.51 -4.83
C PHE A 77 1.17 15.03 -6.00
N TYR A 78 2.12 14.23 -6.44
CA TYR A 78 2.99 14.58 -7.56
C TYR A 78 3.22 13.37 -8.46
N ILE A 79 2.97 13.55 -9.75
CA ILE A 79 3.32 12.60 -10.80
C ILE A 79 4.14 13.37 -11.85
N PRO A 80 5.35 12.92 -12.21
CA PRO A 80 6.13 13.51 -13.29
C PRO A 80 5.31 13.65 -14.58
N ARG A 81 5.41 14.82 -15.22
CA ARG A 81 4.49 15.20 -16.31
C ARG A 81 4.52 14.24 -17.50
N GLU A 82 5.68 13.68 -17.79
CA GLU A 82 5.90 12.71 -18.86
C GLU A 82 5.12 11.40 -18.66
N LEU A 83 4.80 11.04 -17.42
CA LEU A 83 4.12 9.79 -17.11
C LEU A 83 2.62 9.81 -17.41
N TYR A 84 1.97 11.01 -17.45
CA TYR A 84 0.54 11.08 -17.75
C TYR A 84 0.18 10.47 -19.10
N LYS A 85 1.03 10.68 -20.13
CA LYS A 85 0.83 10.05 -21.42
C LYS A 85 0.86 8.53 -21.30
N ILE A 86 1.85 7.99 -20.59
CA ILE A 86 2.02 6.54 -20.43
C ILE A 86 0.87 5.94 -19.63
N ILE A 87 0.40 6.62 -18.57
CA ILE A 87 -0.72 6.16 -17.74
C ILE A 87 -2.02 6.09 -18.56
N ASN A 88 -2.30 7.12 -19.36
CA ASN A 88 -3.56 7.28 -20.05
C ASN A 88 -3.62 6.58 -21.43
N TYR A 89 -2.47 6.25 -22.01
CA TYR A 89 -2.43 5.57 -23.31
C TYR A 89 -2.88 4.11 -23.18
N PRO A 90 -3.57 3.58 -24.20
CA PRO A 90 -3.81 2.15 -24.30
C PRO A 90 -2.47 1.40 -24.25
N PHE A 91 -2.39 0.43 -23.37
CA PHE A 91 -1.20 -0.42 -23.30
C PHE A 91 -1.23 -1.42 -24.45
N SER A 92 -0.14 -1.48 -25.23
CA SER A 92 -0.04 -2.44 -26.32
C SER A 92 0.24 -3.84 -25.76
N ILE A 93 -0.74 -4.74 -25.93
CA ILE A 93 -0.63 -6.13 -25.52
C ILE A 93 -0.14 -6.95 -26.70
N ASN A 94 0.94 -7.69 -26.51
CA ASN A 94 1.46 -8.61 -27.54
C ASN A 94 0.50 -9.78 -27.77
N LYS A 95 0.60 -10.42 -28.94
CA LYS A 95 -0.15 -11.64 -29.25
C LYS A 95 0.19 -12.78 -28.26
N TYR A 96 1.43 -12.88 -27.84
CA TYR A 96 1.86 -13.79 -26.76
C TYR A 96 1.56 -13.16 -25.41
N LYS A 97 0.82 -13.90 -24.58
CA LYS A 97 0.48 -13.49 -23.21
C LYS A 97 1.37 -14.26 -22.22
N PRO A 98 2.27 -13.59 -21.51
CA PRO A 98 3.05 -14.26 -20.47
C PRO A 98 2.14 -14.74 -19.33
N LYS A 99 2.42 -15.91 -18.77
CA LYS A 99 1.63 -16.52 -17.69
C LYS A 99 2.11 -16.03 -16.33
N ILE A 100 1.18 -15.66 -15.45
CA ILE A 100 1.46 -15.34 -14.06
C ILE A 100 0.56 -16.15 -13.12
N ALA A 101 1.14 -16.65 -12.02
CA ALA A 101 0.41 -17.29 -10.94
C ALA A 101 0.12 -16.30 -9.82
N ILE A 102 -1.15 -16.13 -9.49
CA ILE A 102 -1.60 -15.46 -8.26
C ILE A 102 -1.66 -16.54 -7.19
N ILE A 103 -0.64 -16.55 -6.34
CA ILE A 103 -0.50 -17.57 -5.29
C ILE A 103 -1.33 -17.13 -4.08
N ASN A 104 -2.17 -18.05 -3.64
CA ASN A 104 -3.01 -17.84 -2.47
C ASN A 104 -3.02 -19.07 -1.56
N GLU A 105 -3.52 -18.88 -0.37
CA GLU A 105 -3.69 -19.92 0.64
C GLU A 105 -4.95 -19.65 1.46
N GLU A 106 -5.37 -20.58 2.27
CA GLU A 106 -6.50 -20.42 3.17
C GLU A 106 -6.35 -19.18 4.05
N GLY A 107 -7.35 -18.28 4.03
CA GLY A 107 -7.33 -17.00 4.74
C GLY A 107 -6.62 -15.86 4.01
N SER A 108 -6.05 -16.09 2.82
CA SER A 108 -5.54 -15.00 1.98
C SER A 108 -6.67 -14.18 1.38
N ASN A 109 -6.37 -12.95 0.95
CA ASN A 109 -7.35 -11.99 0.41
C ASN A 109 -6.69 -11.08 -0.61
N GLY A 110 -7.44 -10.71 -1.67
CA GLY A 110 -6.99 -9.77 -2.69
C GLY A 110 -6.53 -10.45 -3.99
N GLU A 111 -6.79 -11.74 -4.16
CA GLU A 111 -6.50 -12.49 -5.37
C GLU A 111 -7.22 -11.93 -6.60
N ASN A 112 -8.46 -11.47 -6.46
CA ASN A 112 -9.22 -10.90 -7.57
C ASN A 112 -8.68 -9.53 -7.99
N GLU A 113 -8.34 -8.64 -7.03
CA GLU A 113 -7.74 -7.35 -7.30
C GLU A 113 -6.36 -7.53 -7.94
N MET A 114 -5.55 -8.46 -7.44
CA MET A 114 -4.24 -8.76 -8.01
C MET A 114 -4.35 -9.34 -9.42
N ALA A 115 -5.26 -10.29 -9.63
CA ALA A 115 -5.56 -10.87 -10.93
C ALA A 115 -6.01 -9.79 -11.94
N PHE A 116 -6.91 -8.90 -11.52
CA PHE A 116 -7.37 -7.79 -12.33
C PHE A 116 -6.21 -6.90 -12.79
N CYS A 117 -5.28 -6.56 -11.89
CA CYS A 117 -4.13 -5.72 -12.22
C CYS A 117 -3.27 -6.32 -13.34
N PHE A 118 -2.99 -7.62 -13.29
CA PHE A 118 -2.19 -8.30 -14.30
C PHE A 118 -2.97 -8.57 -15.61
N LEU A 119 -4.26 -8.87 -15.52
CA LEU A 119 -5.14 -9.00 -16.70
C LEU A 119 -5.20 -7.68 -17.51
N GLU A 120 -5.34 -6.53 -16.83
CA GLU A 120 -5.41 -5.20 -17.47
C GLU A 120 -4.16 -4.84 -18.26
N VAL A 121 -3.03 -5.44 -17.95
CA VAL A 121 -1.78 -5.22 -18.68
C VAL A 121 -1.39 -6.36 -19.63
N GLY A 122 -2.24 -7.39 -19.75
CA GLY A 122 -2.14 -8.40 -20.81
C GLY A 122 -1.52 -9.74 -20.42
N PHE A 123 -1.33 -10.02 -19.14
CA PHE A 123 -0.95 -11.37 -18.71
C PHE A 123 -2.09 -12.37 -18.88
N GLU A 124 -1.74 -13.63 -19.06
CA GLU A 124 -2.61 -14.78 -18.82
C GLU A 124 -2.48 -15.14 -17.33
N VAL A 125 -3.57 -14.95 -16.57
CA VAL A 125 -3.54 -15.00 -15.12
C VAL A 125 -4.17 -16.28 -14.60
N TYR A 126 -3.47 -16.96 -13.70
CA TYR A 126 -3.90 -18.18 -13.05
C TYR A 126 -4.00 -17.96 -11.55
N ASN A 127 -5.13 -18.34 -10.98
CA ASN A 127 -5.29 -18.41 -9.53
C ASN A 127 -4.79 -19.77 -9.06
N VAL A 128 -3.73 -19.80 -8.26
CA VAL A 128 -3.00 -21.01 -7.87
C VAL A 128 -2.93 -21.12 -6.37
N ASN A 129 -3.60 -22.11 -5.81
CA ASN A 129 -3.47 -22.45 -4.39
C ASN A 129 -2.25 -23.36 -4.17
N ILE A 130 -1.66 -23.31 -2.99
CA ILE A 130 -0.50 -24.17 -2.66
C ILE A 130 -0.83 -25.67 -2.86
N ASN A 131 -2.08 -26.08 -2.60
CA ASN A 131 -2.51 -27.44 -2.83
C ASN A 131 -2.53 -27.84 -4.33
N ASP A 132 -2.75 -26.90 -5.24
CA ASP A 132 -2.66 -27.15 -6.69
C ASP A 132 -1.24 -27.53 -7.11
N LEU A 133 -0.21 -26.95 -6.45
CA LEU A 133 1.20 -27.31 -6.66
C LEU A 133 1.52 -28.69 -6.06
N ALA A 134 0.95 -29.02 -4.90
CA ALA A 134 1.11 -30.33 -4.27
C ALA A 134 0.58 -31.45 -5.15
N THR A 135 -0.57 -31.23 -5.78
CA THR A 135 -1.29 -32.21 -6.62
C THR A 135 -0.82 -32.23 -8.08
N ASN A 136 0.15 -31.40 -8.49
CA ASN A 136 0.61 -31.22 -9.88
C ASN A 136 -0.47 -30.70 -10.84
N ARG A 137 -1.48 -30.03 -10.37
CA ARG A 137 -2.43 -29.33 -11.23
C ARG A 137 -1.74 -28.19 -11.99
N TYR A 138 -0.79 -27.52 -11.32
CA TYR A 138 0.11 -26.52 -11.89
C TYR A 138 1.55 -26.81 -11.49
N ASN A 139 2.50 -26.29 -12.30
CA ASN A 139 3.91 -26.27 -11.99
C ASN A 139 4.45 -24.84 -12.16
N LEU A 140 5.25 -24.35 -11.20
CA LEU A 140 5.78 -22.98 -11.24
C LEU A 140 6.69 -22.73 -12.44
N ASN A 141 7.22 -23.77 -13.09
CA ASN A 141 8.00 -23.62 -14.33
C ASN A 141 7.20 -23.07 -15.51
N GLU A 142 5.87 -23.14 -15.45
CA GLU A 142 4.98 -22.64 -16.50
C GLU A 142 4.83 -21.10 -16.47
N PHE A 143 5.23 -20.45 -15.36
CA PHE A 143 4.99 -19.05 -15.10
C PHE A 143 6.27 -18.23 -15.21
N VAL A 144 6.15 -17.01 -15.74
CA VAL A 144 7.21 -16.00 -15.71
C VAL A 144 7.10 -15.08 -14.50
N GLY A 145 5.92 -15.02 -13.88
CA GLY A 145 5.65 -14.21 -12.70
C GLY A 145 4.90 -14.97 -11.62
N ILE A 146 5.16 -14.61 -10.37
CA ILE A 146 4.38 -15.03 -9.20
C ILE A 146 3.97 -13.77 -8.43
N ALA A 147 2.69 -13.69 -8.05
CA ALA A 147 2.21 -12.67 -7.12
C ALA A 147 1.64 -13.33 -5.86
N PHE A 148 2.20 -13.00 -4.70
CA PHE A 148 1.69 -13.40 -3.38
C PHE A 148 0.74 -12.32 -2.87
N VAL A 149 -0.51 -12.69 -2.62
CA VAL A 149 -1.54 -11.76 -2.20
C VAL A 149 -1.49 -11.43 -0.70
N GLY A 150 -2.25 -10.43 -0.30
CA GLY A 150 -2.45 -10.08 1.10
C GLY A 150 -3.40 -11.02 1.84
N GLY A 151 -3.85 -10.62 3.01
CA GLY A 151 -4.80 -11.35 3.84
C GLY A 151 -4.18 -11.80 5.16
N PHE A 152 -4.74 -12.91 5.70
CA PHE A 152 -4.37 -13.51 6.98
C PHE A 152 -4.28 -15.02 6.80
N SER A 153 -3.26 -15.48 6.06
CA SER A 153 -3.09 -16.90 5.78
C SER A 153 -3.06 -17.72 7.07
N PHE A 154 -3.90 -18.77 7.13
CA PHE A 154 -4.12 -19.58 8.33
C PHE A 154 -4.47 -18.76 9.58
N SER A 155 -5.24 -17.66 9.41
CA SER A 155 -5.64 -16.73 10.47
C SER A 155 -4.45 -16.14 11.27
N ASP A 156 -3.27 -16.05 10.67
CA ASP A 156 -2.00 -15.63 11.29
C ASP A 156 -1.65 -16.43 12.57
N VAL A 157 -2.17 -17.65 12.72
CA VAL A 157 -1.77 -18.56 13.80
C VAL A 157 -0.26 -18.82 13.68
N LEU A 158 0.46 -18.73 14.78
CA LEU A 158 1.93 -18.74 14.87
C LEU A 158 2.63 -17.44 14.38
N GLY A 159 1.88 -16.45 13.93
CA GLY A 159 2.39 -15.18 13.37
C GLY A 159 2.10 -15.02 11.90
N ALA A 160 2.18 -13.79 11.41
CA ALA A 160 1.79 -13.45 10.04
C ALA A 160 2.62 -14.22 9.00
N ALA A 161 1.92 -14.87 8.07
CA ALA A 161 2.43 -15.71 7.00
C ALA A 161 3.18 -17.00 7.44
N TYR A 162 3.30 -17.31 8.73
CA TYR A 162 4.02 -18.53 9.15
C TYR A 162 3.31 -19.81 8.69
N GLY A 163 2.00 -19.89 8.80
CA GLY A 163 1.24 -21.04 8.29
C GLY A 163 1.50 -21.27 6.80
N TRP A 164 1.43 -20.21 6.01
CA TRP A 164 1.72 -20.25 4.57
C TRP A 164 3.19 -20.65 4.29
N TYR A 165 4.13 -20.09 5.02
CA TYR A 165 5.53 -20.48 4.93
C TYR A 165 5.73 -21.96 5.20
N PHE A 166 5.13 -22.50 6.26
CA PHE A 166 5.26 -23.92 6.60
C PHE A 166 4.56 -24.84 5.59
N SER A 167 3.44 -24.43 4.96
CA SER A 167 2.82 -25.23 3.90
C SER A 167 3.75 -25.39 2.68
N ILE A 168 4.62 -24.39 2.43
CA ILE A 168 5.61 -24.44 1.35
C ILE A 168 6.84 -25.26 1.76
N VAL A 169 7.49 -24.93 2.89
CA VAL A 169 8.81 -25.49 3.20
C VAL A 169 8.79 -26.93 3.70
N ASN A 170 7.69 -27.36 4.31
CA ASN A 170 7.55 -28.72 4.81
C ASN A 170 7.16 -29.73 3.72
N ASN A 171 6.79 -29.27 2.53
CA ASN A 171 6.58 -30.13 1.36
C ASN A 171 7.77 -29.97 0.41
N GLU A 172 8.60 -31.00 0.30
CA GLU A 172 9.82 -30.97 -0.50
C GLU A 172 9.56 -30.62 -1.96
N LYS A 173 8.51 -31.18 -2.56
CA LYS A 173 8.13 -30.93 -3.95
C LYS A 173 7.75 -29.48 -4.19
N ILE A 174 6.96 -28.88 -3.30
CA ILE A 174 6.56 -27.48 -3.38
C ILE A 174 7.78 -26.60 -3.16
N ARG A 175 8.52 -26.84 -2.09
CA ARG A 175 9.74 -26.09 -1.77
C ARG A 175 10.71 -26.03 -2.96
N ASN A 176 10.95 -27.17 -3.63
CA ASN A 176 11.84 -27.22 -4.79
C ASN A 176 11.32 -26.36 -5.95
N GLN A 177 10.02 -26.38 -6.26
CA GLN A 177 9.43 -25.50 -7.27
C GLN A 177 9.66 -24.01 -6.95
N PHE A 178 9.51 -23.60 -5.69
CA PHE A 178 9.77 -22.21 -5.27
C PHE A 178 11.25 -21.83 -5.37
N VAL A 179 12.15 -22.73 -4.98
CA VAL A 179 13.61 -22.53 -5.10
C VAL A 179 14.01 -22.41 -6.57
N ASP A 180 13.52 -23.29 -7.44
CA ASP A 180 13.80 -23.26 -8.87
C ASP A 180 13.27 -21.98 -9.52
N PHE A 181 12.04 -21.58 -9.20
CA PHE A 181 11.45 -20.33 -9.69
C PHE A 181 12.29 -19.11 -9.30
N TYR A 182 12.68 -19.02 -8.03
CA TYR A 182 13.50 -17.89 -7.52
C TYR A 182 14.84 -17.78 -8.24
N ASN A 183 15.48 -18.91 -8.55
CA ASN A 183 16.79 -18.96 -9.19
C ASN A 183 16.76 -18.69 -10.70
N ARG A 184 15.62 -18.88 -11.36
CA ARG A 184 15.46 -18.56 -12.78
C ARG A 184 15.67 -17.07 -13.03
N LYS A 185 16.38 -16.73 -14.12
CA LYS A 185 16.70 -15.33 -14.47
C LYS A 185 15.60 -14.60 -15.24
N ASP A 186 14.68 -15.35 -15.80
CA ASP A 186 13.56 -14.91 -16.64
C ASP A 186 12.25 -14.73 -15.85
N THR A 187 12.32 -14.74 -14.54
CA THR A 187 11.13 -14.64 -13.65
C THR A 187 11.17 -13.41 -12.77
N PHE A 188 10.00 -13.00 -12.31
CA PHE A 188 9.83 -12.00 -11.26
C PHE A 188 8.83 -12.46 -10.20
N SER A 189 8.88 -11.84 -9.02
CA SER A 189 7.85 -12.02 -8.01
C SER A 189 7.42 -10.71 -7.37
N PHE A 190 6.17 -10.67 -6.95
CA PHE A 190 5.55 -9.55 -6.28
C PHE A 190 4.80 -10.03 -5.04
N GLY A 191 5.07 -9.46 -3.86
CA GLY A 191 4.38 -9.81 -2.61
C GLY A 191 3.80 -8.59 -1.93
N VAL A 192 2.51 -8.65 -1.58
CA VAL A 192 1.78 -7.57 -0.93
C VAL A 192 1.31 -8.00 0.45
N CYS A 193 1.52 -7.15 1.48
CA CYS A 193 1.03 -7.35 2.84
C CYS A 193 1.42 -8.74 3.39
N ASN A 194 0.51 -9.68 3.51
CA ASN A 194 0.81 -11.06 3.94
C ASN A 194 1.78 -11.76 2.96
N GLY A 195 1.69 -11.49 1.66
CA GLY A 195 2.67 -11.95 0.67
C GLY A 195 4.07 -11.33 0.84
N CYS A 196 4.16 -10.08 1.29
CA CYS A 196 5.43 -9.44 1.65
C CYS A 196 6.07 -10.14 2.86
N GLN A 197 5.28 -10.48 3.87
CA GLN A 197 5.74 -11.23 5.04
C GLN A 197 6.22 -12.63 4.64
N LEU A 198 5.50 -13.31 3.76
CA LEU A 198 5.90 -14.61 3.21
C LEU A 198 7.24 -14.52 2.47
N MET A 199 7.43 -13.51 1.62
CA MET A 199 8.70 -13.33 0.90
C MET A 199 9.88 -13.10 1.84
N SER A 200 9.66 -12.45 2.99
CA SER A 200 10.66 -12.32 4.05
C SER A 200 11.04 -13.68 4.65
N LEU A 201 10.06 -14.50 4.99
CA LEU A 201 10.26 -15.83 5.57
C LEU A 201 10.95 -16.79 4.58
N LEU A 202 10.59 -16.72 3.30
CA LEU A 202 11.21 -17.52 2.23
C LEU A 202 12.65 -17.07 1.90
N GLY A 203 13.09 -15.92 2.41
CA GLY A 203 14.40 -15.35 2.08
C GLY A 203 14.50 -14.78 0.65
N TRP A 204 13.37 -14.39 0.05
CA TRP A 204 13.30 -13.80 -1.29
C TRP A 204 13.61 -12.29 -1.31
N ILE A 205 13.64 -11.68 -0.14
CA ILE A 205 14.17 -10.33 0.10
C ILE A 205 15.49 -10.45 0.88
N PRO A 206 16.31 -9.39 0.95
CA PRO A 206 17.64 -9.48 1.58
C PRO A 206 17.57 -10.02 3.03
N LYS A 207 18.44 -10.99 3.33
CA LYS A 207 18.52 -11.61 4.67
C LYS A 207 18.74 -10.55 5.76
N GLY A 208 18.11 -10.73 6.93
CA GLY A 208 18.19 -9.80 8.04
C GLY A 208 17.21 -8.63 7.96
N ILE A 209 16.22 -8.72 7.08
CA ILE A 209 15.03 -7.89 7.07
C ILE A 209 13.86 -8.73 7.58
N THR A 210 13.18 -8.26 8.62
CA THR A 210 12.00 -8.90 9.22
C THR A 210 10.82 -7.96 9.21
N LEU A 211 9.62 -8.52 9.24
CA LEU A 211 8.36 -7.79 9.36
C LEU A 211 7.82 -8.02 10.79
N GLU A 212 7.76 -6.98 11.58
CA GLU A 212 7.33 -7.04 12.98
C GLU A 212 5.99 -6.30 13.19
N HIS A 213 5.43 -6.43 14.39
CA HIS A 213 4.24 -5.69 14.78
C HIS A 213 4.41 -4.19 14.56
N ASN A 214 3.35 -3.54 14.10
CA ASN A 214 3.31 -2.09 13.98
C ASN A 214 3.69 -1.43 15.31
N LYS A 215 4.35 -0.28 15.25
CA LYS A 215 4.72 0.49 16.46
C LYS A 215 3.49 0.87 17.30
N SER A 216 2.32 1.00 16.68
CA SER A 216 1.05 1.29 17.36
C SER A 216 0.49 0.11 18.16
N ASN A 217 1.00 -1.11 17.98
CA ASN A 217 0.49 -2.36 18.54
C ASN A 217 -0.94 -2.69 18.11
N ARG A 218 -1.37 -2.20 16.94
CA ARG A 218 -2.71 -2.43 16.40
C ARG A 218 -2.71 -2.64 14.90
N PHE A 219 -3.83 -3.13 14.39
CA PHE A 219 -4.08 -3.14 12.95
C PHE A 219 -4.30 -1.70 12.45
N GLU A 220 -3.53 -1.32 11.43
CA GLU A 220 -3.60 -0.02 10.79
C GLU A 220 -4.30 -0.13 9.45
N SER A 221 -5.43 0.58 9.29
CA SER A 221 -6.18 0.69 8.05
C SER A 221 -6.32 2.16 7.70
N ARG A 222 -5.54 2.62 6.71
CA ARG A 222 -5.53 4.03 6.32
C ARG A 222 -4.96 4.27 4.92
N TYR A 223 -5.35 5.39 4.34
CA TYR A 223 -4.77 5.90 3.12
C TYR A 223 -3.53 6.73 3.47
N SER A 224 -2.36 6.29 3.04
CA SER A 224 -1.07 6.88 3.40
C SER A 224 -0.39 7.49 2.18
N LEU A 225 0.33 8.61 2.36
CA LEU A 225 1.16 9.20 1.32
C LEU A 225 2.51 8.50 1.27
N VAL A 226 2.99 8.19 0.07
CA VAL A 226 4.30 7.57 -0.15
C VAL A 226 5.06 8.25 -1.30
N ARG A 227 6.39 8.12 -1.28
CA ARG A 227 7.28 8.47 -2.38
C ARG A 227 7.94 7.22 -2.93
N ILE A 228 8.02 7.15 -4.26
CA ILE A 228 8.81 6.13 -4.97
C ILE A 228 10.20 6.70 -5.18
N GLU A 229 11.20 6.07 -4.56
CA GLU A 229 12.62 6.41 -4.67
C GLU A 229 13.26 5.63 -5.82
N LYS A 230 14.43 6.10 -6.29
CA LYS A 230 15.21 5.40 -7.32
C LYS A 230 15.63 4.02 -6.82
N SER A 231 15.37 2.98 -7.61
CA SER A 231 15.75 1.60 -7.29
C SER A 231 16.00 0.77 -8.55
N ASN A 232 16.47 -0.46 -8.34
CA ASN A 232 16.63 -1.46 -9.39
C ASN A 232 15.37 -2.35 -9.56
N ALA A 233 14.31 -2.11 -8.80
CA ALA A 233 13.08 -2.89 -8.92
C ALA A 233 12.49 -2.78 -10.33
N ILE A 234 12.37 -3.90 -11.04
CA ILE A 234 11.84 -3.91 -12.43
C ILE A 234 10.43 -3.34 -12.49
N MET A 235 9.59 -3.64 -11.51
CA MET A 235 8.22 -3.13 -11.43
C MET A 235 8.14 -1.61 -11.21
N LEU A 236 9.18 -0.98 -10.65
CA LEU A 236 9.24 0.46 -10.39
C LEU A 236 10.04 1.24 -11.44
N ASN A 237 10.37 0.62 -12.57
CA ASN A 237 11.15 1.27 -13.61
C ASN A 237 10.46 2.56 -14.10
N ASN A 238 11.23 3.68 -14.16
CA ASN A 238 10.77 5.01 -14.55
C ASN A 238 9.65 5.62 -13.65
N MET A 239 9.48 5.13 -12.42
CA MET A 239 8.48 5.66 -11.48
C MET A 239 9.11 6.54 -10.38
N ASN A 240 10.40 6.78 -10.42
CA ASN A 240 11.11 7.59 -9.40
C ASN A 240 10.52 9.00 -9.28
N GLY A 241 10.38 9.47 -8.04
CA GLY A 241 9.89 10.81 -7.71
C GLY A 241 8.37 10.95 -7.68
N ILE A 242 7.60 9.90 -7.95
CA ILE A 242 6.15 9.93 -7.74
C ILE A 242 5.86 10.01 -6.25
N GLU A 243 4.98 10.95 -5.88
CA GLU A 243 4.42 11.11 -4.54
C GLU A 243 2.91 10.99 -4.62
N PHE A 244 2.38 9.92 -4.08
CA PHE A 244 0.96 9.64 -4.19
C PHE A 244 0.45 8.78 -3.03
N GLY A 245 -0.88 8.66 -2.92
CA GLY A 245 -1.49 7.87 -1.89
C GLY A 245 -1.53 6.38 -2.19
N ILE A 246 -1.57 5.58 -1.12
CA ILE A 246 -1.68 4.13 -1.18
C ILE A 246 -2.45 3.60 0.04
N TRP A 247 -3.27 2.57 -0.14
CA TRP A 247 -3.97 1.92 0.96
C TRP A 247 -3.03 1.05 1.78
N THR A 248 -3.08 1.22 3.09
CA THR A 248 -2.37 0.42 4.09
C THR A 248 -3.38 -0.35 4.94
N ALA A 249 -3.18 -1.66 5.13
CA ALA A 249 -4.07 -2.50 5.93
C ALA A 249 -3.29 -3.68 6.52
N HIS A 250 -2.65 -3.51 7.69
CA HIS A 250 -1.83 -4.55 8.33
C HIS A 250 -1.60 -4.33 9.83
N ALA A 251 -1.31 -5.40 10.58
CA ALA A 251 -0.90 -5.38 11.98
C ALA A 251 0.62 -5.61 12.16
N GLN A 252 1.24 -6.37 11.26
CA GLN A 252 2.67 -6.71 11.26
C GLN A 252 3.32 -6.21 9.97
N GLY A 253 3.60 -4.91 9.91
CA GLY A 253 4.16 -4.27 8.71
C GLY A 253 5.44 -3.50 8.95
N ARG A 254 5.95 -3.48 10.18
CA ARG A 254 7.16 -2.73 10.55
C ARG A 254 8.40 -3.43 10.02
N ILE A 255 9.04 -2.83 9.04
CA ILE A 255 10.29 -3.32 8.46
C ILE A 255 11.42 -3.03 9.43
N VAL A 256 12.00 -4.10 9.99
CA VAL A 256 13.17 -4.06 10.86
C VAL A 256 14.37 -4.61 10.12
N VAL A 257 15.48 -3.91 10.22
CA VAL A 257 16.74 -4.26 9.53
C VAL A 257 17.78 -4.58 10.57
N SER A 258 18.41 -5.77 10.47
CA SER A 258 19.45 -6.19 11.40
C SER A 258 20.66 -5.24 11.36
N GLU A 259 21.35 -5.11 12.49
CA GLU A 259 22.55 -4.26 12.61
C GLU A 259 23.64 -4.65 11.59
N THR A 260 23.77 -5.93 11.28
CA THR A 260 24.74 -6.42 10.30
C THR A 260 24.48 -5.81 8.92
N ILE A 261 23.23 -5.76 8.49
CA ILE A 261 22.85 -5.10 7.22
C ILE A 261 23.02 -3.58 7.34
N GLN A 262 22.60 -3.00 8.47
CA GLN A 262 22.74 -1.55 8.66
C GLN A 262 24.19 -1.08 8.58
N LYS A 263 25.16 -1.86 9.07
CA LYS A 263 26.60 -1.53 9.06
C LYS A 263 27.30 -1.95 7.76
N GLY A 264 26.86 -3.04 7.13
CA GLY A 264 27.54 -3.68 6.01
C GLY A 264 27.18 -3.16 4.60
N ILE A 265 26.14 -2.34 4.47
CA ILE A 265 25.64 -1.90 3.15
C ILE A 265 25.84 -0.39 2.97
N SER A 266 26.34 0.02 1.78
CA SER A 266 26.50 1.43 1.43
C SER A 266 25.18 2.20 1.46
N LYS A 267 25.22 3.54 1.63
CA LYS A 267 24.03 4.39 1.63
C LYS A 267 23.20 4.25 0.36
N ASP A 268 23.83 4.14 -0.80
CA ASP A 268 23.16 4.03 -2.09
C ASP A 268 22.46 2.69 -2.24
N LYS A 269 23.10 1.59 -1.81
CA LYS A 269 22.47 0.27 -1.81
C LYS A 269 21.28 0.23 -0.83
N LYS A 270 21.35 0.89 0.33
CA LYS A 270 20.22 1.02 1.25
C LYS A 270 19.04 1.78 0.63
N LYS A 271 19.33 2.86 -0.12
CA LYS A 271 18.27 3.62 -0.80
C LYS A 271 17.57 2.78 -1.86
N SER A 272 18.33 2.08 -2.71
CA SER A 272 17.78 1.24 -3.77
C SER A 272 17.00 0.03 -3.24
N MET A 273 17.39 -0.51 -2.08
CA MET A 273 16.75 -1.66 -1.44
C MET A 273 15.36 -1.34 -0.87
N PHE A 274 15.11 -0.09 -0.44
CA PHE A 274 13.85 0.35 0.16
C PHE A 274 13.20 1.43 -0.71
N PRO A 275 12.61 1.02 -1.84
CA PRO A 275 12.24 1.95 -2.92
C PRO A 275 10.98 2.76 -2.66
N ILE A 276 10.17 2.43 -1.64
CA ILE A 276 8.97 3.19 -1.31
C ILE A 276 8.98 3.55 0.17
N LYS A 277 8.62 4.82 0.45
CA LYS A 277 8.68 5.39 1.79
C LYS A 277 7.47 6.23 2.12
N TYR A 278 6.99 6.13 3.36
CA TYR A 278 5.93 6.99 3.87
C TYR A 278 6.37 8.44 4.01
N LEU A 279 5.45 9.35 3.67
CA LEU A 279 5.62 10.79 3.79
C LEU A 279 4.60 11.38 4.77
N ASP A 280 4.96 12.52 5.36
CA ASP A 280 4.00 13.36 6.07
C ASP A 280 3.27 14.34 5.12
N ASP A 281 2.40 15.18 5.67
CA ASP A 281 1.63 16.18 4.92
C ASP A 281 2.50 17.27 4.24
N LYS A 282 3.79 17.34 4.58
CA LYS A 282 4.76 18.24 3.95
C LYS A 282 5.57 17.57 2.85
N ASN A 283 5.22 16.34 2.52
CA ASN A 283 5.95 15.49 1.59
C ASN A 283 7.37 15.15 2.06
N GLU A 284 7.61 15.09 3.37
CA GLU A 284 8.88 14.65 3.92
C GLU A 284 8.82 13.21 4.41
N ILE A 285 9.90 12.45 4.20
CA ILE A 285 10.00 11.07 4.72
C ILE A 285 9.84 11.11 6.24
N THR A 286 8.96 10.28 6.77
CA THR A 286 8.59 10.39 8.18
C THR A 286 8.56 9.04 8.91
N GLU A 287 8.86 9.10 10.21
CA GLU A 287 8.66 8.02 11.17
C GLU A 287 7.48 8.29 12.11
N LYS A 288 6.85 9.47 11.96
CA LYS A 288 5.79 9.92 12.86
C LYS A 288 4.46 9.26 12.57
N TYR A 289 3.79 8.82 13.61
CA TYR A 289 2.41 8.38 13.54
C TYR A 289 1.47 9.59 13.41
N PRO A 290 0.37 9.52 12.63
CA PRO A 290 -0.14 8.37 11.88
C PRO A 290 0.34 8.29 10.43
N PHE A 291 1.23 9.17 9.98
CA PHE A 291 1.71 9.23 8.59
C PHE A 291 2.51 7.97 8.20
N ASN A 292 3.30 7.47 9.14
CA ASN A 292 3.96 6.17 9.04
C ASN A 292 3.21 5.15 9.92
N PRO A 293 2.26 4.41 9.34
CA PRO A 293 1.35 3.57 10.12
C PRO A 293 2.04 2.35 10.74
N ASN A 294 3.11 1.84 10.16
CA ASN A 294 3.82 0.68 10.69
C ASN A 294 4.97 1.03 11.63
N GLY A 295 5.46 2.29 11.61
CA GLY A 295 6.57 2.74 12.44
C GLY A 295 7.94 2.24 11.98
N SER A 296 8.10 1.90 10.70
CA SER A 296 9.39 1.52 10.14
C SER A 296 10.34 2.72 10.10
N GLU A 297 11.59 2.48 10.46
CA GLU A 297 12.66 3.47 10.37
C GLU A 297 12.80 4.02 8.95
N ASN A 298 13.05 5.33 8.82
CA ASN A 298 13.16 6.03 7.53
C ASN A 298 11.92 5.88 6.61
N GLY A 299 10.73 5.67 7.18
CA GLY A 299 9.48 5.56 6.44
C GLY A 299 9.36 4.33 5.53
N ARG A 300 10.19 3.33 5.68
CA ARG A 300 10.24 2.15 4.79
C ARG A 300 8.92 1.40 4.76
N CYS A 301 8.42 1.10 3.57
CA CYS A 301 7.22 0.28 3.41
C CYS A 301 7.32 -0.78 2.29
N ALA A 302 8.44 -0.82 1.60
CA ALA A 302 8.73 -1.79 0.55
C ALA A 302 10.19 -2.22 0.57
N VAL A 303 10.47 -3.41 0.04
CA VAL A 303 11.80 -4.00 -0.07
C VAL A 303 11.95 -4.66 -1.44
N VAL A 304 13.14 -4.58 -2.02
CA VAL A 304 13.47 -5.26 -3.28
C VAL A 304 14.72 -6.10 -3.14
N SER A 305 14.77 -7.23 -3.84
CA SER A 305 15.96 -8.09 -3.94
C SER A 305 17.12 -7.38 -4.66
N ASP A 306 18.35 -7.85 -4.43
CA ASP A 306 19.55 -7.28 -5.05
C ASP A 306 19.50 -7.27 -6.59
N ASN A 307 18.84 -8.26 -7.21
CA ASN A 307 18.67 -8.36 -8.65
C ASN A 307 17.47 -7.58 -9.21
N GLY A 308 16.66 -6.93 -8.35
CA GLY A 308 15.50 -6.12 -8.73
C GLY A 308 14.26 -6.90 -9.15
N ARG A 309 14.29 -8.23 -9.23
CA ARG A 309 13.21 -9.07 -9.76
C ARG A 309 12.16 -9.45 -8.71
N HIS A 310 12.51 -9.46 -7.43
CA HIS A 310 11.60 -9.85 -6.34
C HIS A 310 11.28 -8.61 -5.52
N PHE A 311 10.03 -8.18 -5.56
CA PHE A 311 9.58 -6.94 -4.96
C PHE A 311 8.48 -7.22 -3.95
N ALA A 312 8.65 -6.72 -2.73
CA ALA A 312 7.73 -6.90 -1.61
C ALA A 312 7.32 -5.54 -1.03
N ILE A 313 6.03 -5.37 -0.75
CA ILE A 313 5.47 -4.13 -0.23
C ILE A 313 4.37 -4.40 0.80
N MET A 314 4.32 -3.60 1.87
CA MET A 314 3.28 -3.74 2.88
C MET A 314 1.95 -3.05 2.50
N PRO A 315 1.93 -1.82 1.96
CA PRO A 315 0.71 -1.23 1.37
C PRO A 315 0.22 -1.97 0.11
N HIS A 316 -0.99 -1.64 -0.34
CA HIS A 316 -1.74 -2.33 -1.38
C HIS A 316 -1.84 -1.53 -2.68
N PRO A 317 -0.85 -1.57 -3.60
CA PRO A 317 -0.95 -0.89 -4.90
C PRO A 317 -2.02 -1.51 -5.81
N GLU A 318 -2.32 -2.82 -5.66
CA GLU A 318 -3.38 -3.50 -6.42
C GLU A 318 -4.79 -2.95 -6.10
N ARG A 319 -4.94 -2.25 -4.98
CA ARG A 319 -6.15 -1.55 -4.56
C ARG A 319 -6.12 -0.06 -4.89
N CYS A 320 -5.18 0.35 -5.72
CA CYS A 320 -4.91 1.76 -6.04
C CYS A 320 -4.75 2.03 -7.53
N ILE A 321 -4.96 1.04 -8.42
CA ILE A 321 -4.73 1.22 -9.87
C ILE A 321 -5.82 2.02 -10.56
N LEU A 322 -7.05 1.97 -10.05
CA LEU A 322 -8.18 2.72 -10.60
C LEU A 322 -8.33 4.06 -9.87
N LYS A 323 -8.64 5.12 -10.63
CA LYS A 323 -8.96 6.44 -10.09
C LYS A 323 -10.09 6.39 -9.05
N THR A 324 -11.10 5.55 -9.30
CA THR A 324 -12.26 5.36 -8.42
C THR A 324 -11.96 4.64 -7.10
N GLN A 325 -10.79 4.03 -6.97
CA GLN A 325 -10.34 3.39 -5.72
C GLN A 325 -9.70 4.41 -4.75
N MET A 326 -9.47 5.64 -5.20
CA MET A 326 -8.90 6.70 -4.38
C MET A 326 -9.99 7.36 -3.52
N PRO A 327 -9.74 7.64 -2.24
CA PRO A 327 -10.67 8.36 -1.39
C PRO A 327 -10.81 9.82 -1.80
N TRP A 328 -9.77 10.35 -2.41
CA TRP A 328 -9.68 11.72 -2.88
C TRP A 328 -8.49 11.89 -3.84
N ILE A 329 -8.66 12.69 -4.88
CA ILE A 329 -7.62 13.15 -5.81
C ILE A 329 -7.76 14.66 -5.96
N PRO A 330 -6.66 15.45 -5.87
CA PRO A 330 -6.71 16.88 -6.14
C PRO A 330 -7.21 17.17 -7.57
N GLU A 331 -8.03 18.23 -7.75
CA GLU A 331 -8.59 18.61 -9.06
C GLU A 331 -7.53 18.70 -10.16
N ASN A 332 -6.41 19.32 -9.86
CA ASN A 332 -5.29 19.48 -10.80
C ASN A 332 -4.67 18.16 -11.30
N LEU A 333 -4.93 17.05 -10.63
CA LEU A 333 -4.53 15.69 -11.03
C LEU A 333 -5.71 14.89 -11.57
N ASP A 334 -6.91 15.14 -11.06
CA ASP A 334 -8.12 14.45 -11.45
C ASP A 334 -8.39 14.59 -12.94
N ASP A 335 -8.24 15.81 -13.47
CA ASP A 335 -8.38 16.12 -14.91
C ASP A 335 -7.30 15.48 -15.80
N LYS A 336 -6.17 15.07 -15.21
CA LYS A 336 -5.04 14.47 -15.94
C LYS A 336 -5.03 12.95 -15.95
N LEU A 337 -5.85 12.33 -15.14
CA LEU A 337 -5.97 10.88 -15.01
C LEU A 337 -7.32 10.44 -15.56
N ASN A 338 -7.32 9.52 -16.52
CA ASN A 338 -8.56 8.96 -17.08
C ASN A 338 -9.12 7.85 -16.19
N LYS A 339 -8.79 6.60 -16.50
CA LYS A 339 -9.23 5.40 -15.75
C LYS A 339 -8.27 5.01 -14.63
N TYR A 340 -6.96 5.11 -14.91
CA TYR A 340 -5.91 4.56 -14.06
C TYR A 340 -5.16 5.64 -13.30
N THR A 341 -4.64 5.27 -12.12
CA THR A 341 -3.57 6.00 -11.45
C THR A 341 -2.20 5.54 -11.95
N HIS A 342 -1.13 6.16 -11.45
CA HIS A 342 0.24 5.74 -11.76
C HIS A 342 0.59 4.32 -11.29
N TRP A 343 -0.16 3.73 -10.34
CA TRP A 343 0.09 2.37 -9.85
C TRP A 343 -0.06 1.30 -10.94
N ILE A 344 -0.81 1.56 -12.00
CA ILE A 344 -0.88 0.66 -13.17
C ILE A 344 0.50 0.47 -13.84
N LEU A 345 1.41 1.45 -13.71
CA LEU A 345 2.74 1.39 -14.33
C LEU A 345 3.59 0.26 -13.75
N MET A 346 3.41 -0.10 -12.47
CA MET A 346 4.10 -1.25 -11.86
C MET A 346 3.82 -2.53 -12.64
N PHE A 347 2.57 -2.79 -12.93
CA PHE A 347 2.12 -3.99 -13.64
C PHE A 347 2.52 -3.96 -15.12
N ARG A 348 2.49 -2.78 -15.76
CA ARG A 348 3.00 -2.56 -17.12
C ARG A 348 4.51 -2.80 -17.22
N ASN A 349 5.27 -2.42 -16.19
CA ASN A 349 6.71 -2.68 -16.14
C ASN A 349 7.02 -4.17 -15.96
N ALA A 350 6.21 -4.90 -15.20
CA ALA A 350 6.31 -6.34 -15.07
C ALA A 350 6.04 -7.10 -16.38
N TYR A 351 5.21 -6.53 -17.27
CA TYR A 351 4.89 -7.12 -18.59
C TYR A 351 6.02 -6.93 -19.60
N LYS A 352 6.82 -5.88 -19.50
CA LYS A 352 7.94 -5.56 -20.43
C LYS A 352 9.17 -6.45 -20.19
#